data_548d139acd3784df4d3cd80770492223
#
_entry.id   548d139acd3784df4d3cd80770492223
#
_cell.length_a   1.000
_cell.length_b   1.000
_cell.length_c   1.000
_cell.angle_alpha   90.00
_cell.angle_beta   90.00
_cell.angle_gamma   90.00
#
_symmetry.space_group_name_H-M   'P 1'
#
loop_
_entity.id
_entity.type
_entity.pdbx_description
1 polymer ?
#
loop_
_entity_poly.entity_id
_entity_poly.type
_entity_poly.pdbx_seq_one_letter_code
_entity_poly.pdbx_strand_id
1 'polypeptide(L)'
;MLTRKCMSLRAVWRGWIGERIASLGMWLFLDKQIYRRVHNLIVPADNGTTQIDHVFVSPFGIFVIETKNMSGWIFGRETDRHWTQVFPGKKFSFQNPLRQNYRHTKSLAEFLRLDHSLFHSIAFVIGDCRFKTPMPPNVMSSGLASYIKKFSLRVLEQSRVEEIATTLQALRINPISSDHEHVARLKERHESTTTCPRCRRALTQKVARRGRSPGKAFLGCSGWPDCDFTRPIC
;
A
#
# COMPACT_ATOMS: atom_id res chain seq x y z
N MET A 1 34.17 -2.44 -6.63
CA MET A 1 33.62 -2.33 -5.25
C MET A 1 32.34 -1.55 -5.31
N LEU A 2 31.22 -2.21 -5.34
CA LEU A 2 29.87 -1.59 -5.39
C LEU A 2 29.13 -2.03 -4.13
N THR A 3 29.01 -1.08 -3.23
CA THR A 3 28.31 -1.23 -1.95
C THR A 3 26.83 -1.50 -2.22
N ARG A 4 26.38 -2.70 -1.86
CA ARG A 4 24.96 -3.04 -1.67
C ARG A 4 24.36 -1.99 -0.74
N LYS A 5 23.46 -1.15 -1.25
CA LYS A 5 22.60 -0.32 -0.39
C LYS A 5 21.66 -1.25 0.37
N CYS A 6 22.12 -1.68 1.53
CA CYS A 6 21.27 -2.18 2.59
C CYS A 6 20.20 -1.11 2.87
N MET A 7 18.92 -1.46 2.79
CA MET A 7 17.87 -0.61 3.35
C MET A 7 18.24 -0.42 4.83
N SER A 8 18.52 0.83 5.20
CA SER A 8 19.02 1.10 6.56
C SER A 8 17.94 0.72 7.56
N LEU A 9 18.35 0.08 8.65
CA LEU A 9 17.52 -0.19 9.83
C LEU A 9 16.71 1.06 10.27
N ARG A 10 17.23 2.26 10.01
CA ARG A 10 16.54 3.54 10.22
C ARG A 10 15.29 3.74 9.36
N ALA A 11 15.24 3.19 8.13
CA ALA A 11 14.05 3.29 7.27
C ALA A 11 12.95 2.36 7.76
N VAL A 12 13.29 1.16 8.22
CA VAL A 12 12.35 0.21 8.83
C VAL A 12 11.83 0.77 10.17
N TRP A 13 12.70 1.36 10.96
CA TRP A 13 12.35 1.94 12.26
C TRP A 13 11.43 3.18 12.13
N ARG A 14 11.69 4.05 11.14
CA ARG A 14 10.80 5.19 10.84
C ARG A 14 9.43 4.77 10.35
N GLY A 15 9.33 3.71 9.54
CA GLY A 15 8.05 3.12 9.13
C GLY A 15 7.23 2.68 10.35
N TRP A 16 7.86 1.91 11.25
CA TRP A 16 7.21 1.38 12.45
C TRP A 16 6.74 2.47 13.44
N ILE A 17 7.54 3.52 13.66
CA ILE A 17 7.15 4.67 14.49
C ILE A 17 5.99 5.43 13.84
N GLY A 18 6.02 5.62 12.53
CA GLY A 18 4.97 6.30 11.78
C GLY A 18 3.62 5.60 11.86
N GLU A 19 3.58 4.28 11.72
CA GLU A 19 2.36 3.47 11.88
C GLU A 19 1.79 3.58 13.29
N ARG A 20 2.63 3.59 14.32
CA ARG A 20 2.19 3.75 15.72
C ARG A 20 1.63 5.14 15.99
N ILE A 21 2.23 6.20 15.47
CA ILE A 21 1.73 7.58 15.64
C ILE A 21 0.39 7.77 14.90
N ALA A 22 0.26 7.25 13.69
CA ALA A 22 -1.01 7.29 12.95
C ALA A 22 -2.10 6.50 13.69
N SER A 23 -1.78 5.31 14.21
CA SER A 23 -2.71 4.51 14.98
C SER A 23 -3.10 5.20 16.30
N LEU A 24 -2.16 5.89 16.98
CA LEU A 24 -2.43 6.64 18.21
C LEU A 24 -3.37 7.83 17.95
N GLY A 25 -3.13 8.61 16.89
CA GLY A 25 -3.99 9.75 16.52
C GLY A 25 -5.40 9.32 16.11
N MET A 26 -5.54 8.19 15.42
CA MET A 26 -6.84 7.60 15.06
C MET A 26 -7.60 7.06 16.29
N TRP A 27 -6.88 6.66 17.35
CA TRP A 27 -7.48 6.16 18.58
C TRP A 27 -8.22 7.24 19.37
N LEU A 28 -7.76 8.48 19.29
CA LEU A 28 -8.28 9.57 20.13
C LEU A 28 -9.60 10.17 19.62
N PHE A 29 -9.91 10.05 18.31
CA PHE A 29 -10.97 10.83 17.66
C PHE A 29 -12.13 10.01 17.06
N LEU A 30 -11.99 8.69 17.01
CA LEU A 30 -13.07 7.78 16.54
C LEU A 30 -13.55 6.89 17.69
N ASP A 31 -14.85 6.80 17.87
CA ASP A 31 -15.46 5.96 18.89
C ASP A 31 -15.19 4.48 18.59
N LYS A 32 -14.63 3.77 19.57
CA LYS A 32 -14.29 2.34 19.46
C LYS A 32 -15.52 1.45 19.37
N GLN A 33 -16.66 1.90 19.86
CA GLN A 33 -17.91 1.16 19.79
C GLN A 33 -18.51 1.20 18.39
N ILE A 34 -18.27 2.30 17.67
CA ILE A 34 -18.76 2.50 16.32
C ILE A 34 -17.75 1.97 15.27
N TYR A 35 -16.46 2.23 15.49
CA TYR A 35 -15.38 1.89 14.55
C TYR A 35 -14.52 0.76 15.11
N ARG A 36 -14.81 -0.48 14.70
CA ARG A 36 -13.98 -1.66 15.03
C ARG A 36 -12.69 -1.61 14.23
N ARG A 37 -11.56 -1.83 14.89
CA ARG A 37 -10.23 -1.56 14.32
C ARG A 37 -9.41 -2.82 14.25
N VAL A 38 -8.79 -3.04 13.09
CA VAL A 38 -7.80 -4.08 12.87
C VAL A 38 -6.59 -3.45 12.21
N HIS A 39 -5.40 -3.81 12.66
CA HIS A 39 -4.12 -3.28 12.19
C HIS A 39 -3.23 -4.42 11.74
N ASN A 40 -2.33 -4.15 10.77
CA ASN A 40 -1.36 -5.12 10.26
C ASN A 40 -2.02 -6.43 9.83
N LEU A 41 -3.00 -6.33 8.93
CA LEU A 41 -3.77 -7.46 8.46
C LEU A 41 -3.16 -8.04 7.20
N ILE A 42 -2.85 -9.34 7.19
CA ILE A 42 -2.41 -10.06 5.99
C ILE A 42 -3.61 -10.79 5.41
N VAL A 43 -4.00 -10.44 4.19
CA VAL A 43 -5.12 -11.08 3.47
C VAL A 43 -4.62 -11.78 2.20
N PRO A 44 -5.34 -12.83 1.74
CA PRO A 44 -5.11 -13.42 0.42
C PRO A 44 -5.27 -12.36 -0.67
N ALA A 45 -4.52 -12.51 -1.73
CA ALA A 45 -4.62 -11.69 -2.93
C ALA A 45 -4.28 -12.57 -4.15
N ASP A 46 -4.70 -12.18 -5.35
CA ASP A 46 -4.45 -12.92 -6.61
C ASP A 46 -2.99 -13.36 -6.77
N ASN A 47 -2.08 -12.61 -6.21
CA ASN A 47 -0.64 -12.80 -6.33
C ASN A 47 0.02 -13.28 -5.01
N GLY A 48 -0.71 -13.99 -4.17
CA GLY A 48 -0.24 -14.48 -2.87
C GLY A 48 -0.95 -13.78 -1.72
N THR A 49 -0.26 -12.91 -1.00
CA THR A 49 -0.84 -12.16 0.13
C THR A 49 -0.53 -10.68 0.01
N THR A 50 -1.36 -9.85 0.61
CA THR A 50 -1.13 -8.42 0.75
C THR A 50 -1.29 -8.02 2.20
N GLN A 51 -0.45 -7.11 2.67
CA GLN A 51 -0.53 -6.55 4.02
C GLN A 51 -1.26 -5.21 3.95
N ILE A 52 -2.23 -5.03 4.85
CA ILE A 52 -3.05 -3.83 5.00
C ILE A 52 -2.71 -3.20 6.35
N ASP A 53 -2.32 -1.93 6.34
CA ASP A 53 -1.87 -1.24 7.56
C ASP A 53 -3.00 -1.10 8.57
N HIS A 54 -4.15 -0.55 8.15
CA HIS A 54 -5.28 -0.32 9.03
C HIS A 54 -6.62 -0.54 8.33
N VAL A 55 -7.52 -1.24 9.01
CA VAL A 55 -8.92 -1.43 8.59
C VAL A 55 -9.83 -0.98 9.73
N PHE A 56 -10.80 -0.11 9.42
CA PHE A 56 -11.85 0.27 10.35
C PHE A 56 -13.20 -0.17 9.80
N VAL A 57 -13.90 -1.01 10.53
CA VAL A 57 -15.23 -1.51 10.19
C VAL A 57 -16.25 -0.75 11.01
N SER A 58 -17.25 -0.19 10.34
CA SER A 58 -18.31 0.62 10.98
C SER A 58 -19.64 0.44 10.25
N PRO A 59 -20.76 0.91 10.82
CA PRO A 59 -22.03 0.97 10.11
C PRO A 59 -22.00 1.80 8.83
N PHE A 60 -21.01 2.69 8.68
CA PHE A 60 -20.86 3.61 7.55
C PHE A 60 -19.94 3.08 6.44
N GLY A 61 -19.48 1.84 6.56
CA GLY A 61 -18.58 1.16 5.62
C GLY A 61 -17.26 0.71 6.24
N ILE A 62 -16.39 0.21 5.38
CA ILE A 62 -15.09 -0.36 5.73
C ILE A 62 -14.00 0.57 5.20
N PHE A 63 -13.29 1.24 6.10
CA PHE A 63 -12.23 2.18 5.76
C PHE A 63 -10.89 1.46 5.76
N VAL A 64 -10.23 1.43 4.60
CA VAL A 64 -8.91 0.83 4.43
C VAL A 64 -7.90 1.97 4.27
N ILE A 65 -6.96 2.05 5.22
CA ILE A 65 -6.02 3.16 5.28
C ILE A 65 -4.61 2.63 5.02
N GLU A 66 -4.02 3.11 3.96
CA GLU A 66 -2.60 2.95 3.62
C GLU A 66 -1.82 4.11 4.21
N THR A 67 -0.82 3.81 5.02
CA THR A 67 -0.01 4.83 5.70
C THR A 67 1.36 4.95 5.03
N LYS A 68 1.78 6.17 4.73
CA LYS A 68 3.11 6.46 4.19
C LYS A 68 3.85 7.46 5.07
N ASN A 69 5.01 7.08 5.59
CA ASN A 69 5.89 8.02 6.28
C ASN A 69 6.80 8.72 5.27
N MET A 70 6.50 9.97 4.95
CA MET A 70 7.15 10.72 3.88
C MET A 70 7.64 12.08 4.40
N SER A 71 8.69 12.59 3.76
CA SER A 71 9.22 13.94 4.02
C SER A 71 9.57 14.62 2.70
N GLY A 72 9.74 15.96 2.72
CA GLY A 72 10.04 16.74 1.53
C GLY A 72 8.82 16.99 0.63
N TRP A 73 9.03 17.19 -0.64
CA TRP A 73 7.98 17.53 -1.60
C TRP A 73 7.44 16.29 -2.30
N ILE A 74 6.12 16.15 -2.35
CA ILE A 74 5.43 15.05 -3.00
C ILE A 74 4.68 15.59 -4.23
N PHE A 75 4.95 14.95 -5.36
CA PHE A 75 4.29 15.21 -6.64
C PHE A 75 3.62 13.93 -7.11
N GLY A 76 2.39 14.04 -7.60
CA GLY A 76 1.65 12.92 -8.19
C GLY A 76 0.21 13.29 -8.44
N ARG A 77 -0.46 12.51 -9.29
CA ARG A 77 -1.89 12.61 -9.59
C ARG A 77 -2.55 11.27 -9.27
N GLU A 78 -3.85 11.27 -9.11
CA GLU A 78 -4.63 10.06 -8.85
C GLU A 78 -4.38 8.97 -9.90
N THR A 79 -4.31 9.36 -11.18
CA THR A 79 -4.13 8.45 -12.32
C THR A 79 -2.70 7.96 -12.52
N ASP A 80 -1.70 8.60 -11.91
CA ASP A 80 -0.29 8.25 -12.09
C ASP A 80 -0.01 6.86 -11.51
N ARG A 81 0.86 6.09 -12.17
CA ARG A 81 1.33 4.80 -11.63
C ARG A 81 2.27 4.97 -10.46
N HIS A 82 3.11 6.01 -10.50
CA HIS A 82 4.10 6.34 -9.50
C HIS A 82 4.00 7.82 -9.15
N TRP A 83 4.28 8.11 -7.89
CA TRP A 83 4.49 9.46 -7.40
C TRP A 83 5.97 9.74 -7.21
N THR A 84 6.33 11.00 -7.09
CA THR A 84 7.71 11.43 -6.94
C THR A 84 7.89 12.17 -5.62
N GLN A 85 8.86 11.73 -4.83
CA GLN A 85 9.34 12.43 -3.65
C GLN A 85 10.61 13.22 -4.04
N VAL A 86 10.68 14.49 -3.67
CA VAL A 86 11.77 15.39 -4.04
C VAL A 86 12.40 16.01 -2.78
N PHE A 87 13.70 15.94 -2.73
CA PHE A 87 14.57 16.68 -1.79
C PHE A 87 15.55 17.54 -2.58
N PRO A 88 16.24 18.51 -1.94
CA PRO A 88 17.33 19.22 -2.59
C PRO A 88 18.34 18.24 -3.21
N GLY A 89 18.51 18.32 -4.52
CA GLY A 89 19.43 17.47 -5.30
C GLY A 89 19.04 16.00 -5.48
N LYS A 90 17.90 15.52 -4.95
CA LYS A 90 17.49 14.10 -5.03
C LYS A 90 16.02 13.93 -5.35
N LYS A 91 15.70 12.94 -6.20
CA LYS A 91 14.33 12.54 -6.53
C LYS A 91 14.19 11.04 -6.39
N PHE A 92 13.08 10.60 -5.81
CA PHE A 92 12.73 9.19 -5.63
C PHE A 92 11.34 8.95 -6.20
N SER A 93 11.20 7.90 -6.99
CA SER A 93 9.89 7.43 -7.46
C SER A 93 9.38 6.34 -6.53
N PHE A 94 8.10 6.41 -6.17
CA PHE A 94 7.43 5.39 -5.38
C PHE A 94 6.05 5.08 -5.94
N GLN A 95 5.52 3.92 -5.59
CA GLN A 95 4.21 3.50 -6.06
C GLN A 95 3.12 4.47 -5.56
N ASN A 96 2.18 4.82 -6.44
CA ASN A 96 1.01 5.60 -6.05
C ASN A 96 0.23 4.86 -4.95
N PRO A 97 0.08 5.46 -3.75
CA PRO A 97 -0.57 4.82 -2.61
C PRO A 97 -2.06 4.56 -2.83
N LEU A 98 -2.74 5.34 -3.67
CA LEU A 98 -4.13 5.08 -4.04
C LEU A 98 -4.26 3.79 -4.84
N ARG A 99 -3.35 3.54 -5.78
CA ARG A 99 -3.34 2.29 -6.56
C ARG A 99 -2.94 1.09 -5.71
N GLN A 100 -2.06 1.30 -4.75
CA GLN A 100 -1.70 0.26 -3.77
C GLN A 100 -2.94 -0.08 -2.94
N ASN A 101 -3.56 0.92 -2.36
CA ASN A 101 -4.71 0.74 -1.47
C ASN A 101 -5.97 0.24 -2.20
N TYR A 102 -6.16 0.59 -3.47
CA TYR A 102 -7.21 0.00 -4.31
C TYR A 102 -7.07 -1.53 -4.40
N ARG A 103 -5.85 -2.06 -4.51
CA ARG A 103 -5.62 -3.52 -4.49
C ARG A 103 -5.94 -4.10 -3.11
N HIS A 104 -5.61 -3.40 -2.04
CA HIS A 104 -5.94 -3.81 -0.67
C HIS A 104 -7.45 -3.91 -0.47
N THR A 105 -8.20 -2.87 -0.90
CA THR A 105 -9.67 -2.88 -0.80
C THR A 105 -10.29 -4.00 -1.64
N LYS A 106 -9.77 -4.25 -2.84
CA LYS A 106 -10.21 -5.34 -3.70
C LYS A 106 -9.99 -6.71 -3.05
N SER A 107 -8.77 -7.00 -2.60
CA SER A 107 -8.44 -8.27 -1.96
C SER A 107 -9.24 -8.49 -0.68
N LEU A 108 -9.48 -7.42 0.09
CA LEU A 108 -10.28 -7.50 1.31
C LEU A 108 -11.77 -7.74 1.00
N ALA A 109 -12.32 -7.11 -0.04
CA ALA A 109 -13.69 -7.31 -0.49
C ALA A 109 -13.92 -8.76 -0.97
N GLU A 110 -12.99 -9.30 -1.74
CA GLU A 110 -13.01 -10.70 -2.19
C GLU A 110 -12.93 -11.68 -1.01
N PHE A 111 -12.01 -11.43 -0.08
CA PHE A 111 -11.87 -12.27 1.12
C PHE A 111 -13.14 -12.29 1.96
N LEU A 112 -13.77 -11.12 2.19
CA LEU A 112 -15.00 -10.99 2.97
C LEU A 112 -16.27 -11.32 2.18
N ARG A 113 -16.17 -11.53 0.86
CA ARG A 113 -17.30 -11.72 -0.05
C ARG A 113 -18.33 -10.59 0.03
N LEU A 114 -17.82 -9.36 0.03
CA LEU A 114 -18.62 -8.14 0.13
C LEU A 114 -18.50 -7.30 -1.14
N ASP A 115 -19.53 -6.51 -1.42
CA ASP A 115 -19.47 -5.55 -2.51
C ASP A 115 -18.36 -4.52 -2.25
N HIS A 116 -17.56 -4.25 -3.29
CA HIS A 116 -16.43 -3.31 -3.20
C HIS A 116 -16.87 -1.87 -2.91
N SER A 117 -18.11 -1.51 -3.21
CA SER A 117 -18.68 -0.18 -2.91
C SER A 117 -18.76 0.14 -1.41
N LEU A 118 -18.72 -0.88 -0.55
CA LEU A 118 -18.68 -0.72 0.91
C LEU A 118 -17.31 -0.28 1.45
N PHE A 119 -16.28 -0.26 0.58
CA PHE A 119 -14.91 0.01 0.98
C PHE A 119 -14.47 1.42 0.61
N HIS A 120 -13.94 2.14 1.59
CA HIS A 120 -13.39 3.48 1.43
C HIS A 120 -11.85 3.43 1.49
N SER A 121 -11.22 3.70 0.36
CA SER A 121 -9.76 3.75 0.24
C SER A 121 -9.22 5.09 0.69
N ILE A 122 -8.28 5.11 1.64
CA ILE A 122 -7.65 6.34 2.16
C ILE A 122 -6.13 6.17 2.13
N ALA A 123 -5.43 7.16 1.58
CA ALA A 123 -3.98 7.27 1.69
C ALA A 123 -3.63 8.35 2.72
N PHE A 124 -3.05 7.95 3.84
CA PHE A 124 -2.67 8.85 4.92
C PHE A 124 -1.15 9.02 4.97
N VAL A 125 -0.69 10.23 4.72
CA VAL A 125 0.74 10.53 4.67
C VAL A 125 1.16 11.22 5.96
N ILE A 126 2.05 10.60 6.70
CA ILE A 126 2.65 11.12 7.93
C ILE A 126 4.08 11.59 7.66
N GLY A 127 4.60 12.41 8.57
CA GLY A 127 5.92 13.01 8.44
C GLY A 127 5.88 14.42 7.85
N ASP A 128 7.04 15.04 7.73
CA ASP A 128 7.18 16.43 7.25
C ASP A 128 7.23 16.46 5.72
N CYS A 129 6.06 16.30 5.09
CA CYS A 129 5.94 16.38 3.65
C CYS A 129 5.00 17.52 3.21
N ARG A 130 5.16 17.97 1.97
CA ARG A 130 4.27 18.95 1.32
C ARG A 130 3.84 18.44 -0.04
N PHE A 131 2.54 18.32 -0.25
CA PHE A 131 1.98 18.06 -1.58
C PHE A 131 2.18 19.26 -2.49
N LYS A 132 2.76 19.05 -3.66
CA LYS A 132 3.04 20.07 -4.67
C LYS A 132 2.12 19.98 -5.88
N THR A 133 1.25 18.99 -5.92
CA THR A 133 0.18 18.81 -6.89
C THR A 133 -1.14 18.68 -6.15
N PRO A 134 -2.28 19.06 -6.73
CA PRO A 134 -3.60 18.83 -6.15
C PRO A 134 -3.80 17.33 -5.85
N MET A 135 -4.28 17.04 -4.65
CA MET A 135 -4.57 15.67 -4.22
C MET A 135 -6.08 15.47 -4.10
N PRO A 136 -6.59 14.26 -4.39
CA PRO A 136 -7.99 13.95 -4.15
C PRO A 136 -8.30 13.93 -2.64
N PRO A 137 -9.59 14.09 -2.24
CA PRO A 137 -9.98 14.24 -0.83
C PRO A 137 -9.59 13.08 0.09
N ASN A 138 -9.39 11.88 -0.47
CA ASN A 138 -8.98 10.68 0.25
C ASN A 138 -7.45 10.52 0.39
N VAL A 139 -6.69 11.54 -0.02
CA VAL A 139 -5.23 11.66 0.24
C VAL A 139 -5.01 12.83 1.17
N MET A 140 -4.45 12.57 2.35
CA MET A 140 -4.32 13.60 3.37
C MET A 140 -3.11 13.36 4.28
N SER A 141 -2.65 14.40 4.96
CA SER A 141 -1.62 14.35 6.00
C SER A 141 -2.16 14.72 7.39
N SER A 142 -3.43 15.10 7.47
CA SER A 142 -4.11 15.45 8.72
C SER A 142 -5.62 15.27 8.56
N GLY A 143 -6.39 15.35 9.65
CA GLY A 143 -7.84 15.36 9.59
C GLY A 143 -8.51 14.02 9.23
N LEU A 144 -7.80 12.88 9.37
CA LEU A 144 -8.32 11.57 9.01
C LEU A 144 -9.65 11.23 9.70
N ALA A 145 -9.75 11.46 11.01
CA ALA A 145 -10.99 11.20 11.76
C ALA A 145 -12.15 12.09 11.27
N SER A 146 -11.87 13.36 10.98
CA SER A 146 -12.88 14.29 10.44
C SER A 146 -13.32 13.87 9.03
N TYR A 147 -12.42 13.34 8.22
CA TYR A 147 -12.76 12.80 6.91
C TYR A 147 -13.65 11.55 7.03
N ILE A 148 -13.28 10.59 7.89
CA ILE A 148 -14.07 9.36 8.12
C ILE A 148 -15.48 9.71 8.64
N LYS A 149 -15.61 10.68 9.55
CA LYS A 149 -16.91 11.11 10.10
C LYS A 149 -17.85 11.80 9.11
N LYS A 150 -17.38 12.15 7.90
CA LYS A 150 -18.27 12.65 6.81
C LYS A 150 -19.17 11.55 6.24
N PHE A 151 -18.80 10.30 6.39
CA PHE A 151 -19.61 9.16 5.98
C PHE A 151 -20.64 8.89 7.09
N SER A 152 -21.89 9.26 6.85
CA SER A 152 -23.00 9.18 7.83
C SER A 152 -24.12 8.23 7.41
N LEU A 153 -24.15 7.81 6.12
CA LEU A 153 -25.13 6.84 5.64
C LEU A 153 -24.78 5.44 6.17
N ARG A 154 -25.73 4.83 6.87
CA ARG A 154 -25.59 3.44 7.32
C ARG A 154 -25.75 2.49 6.13
N VAL A 155 -24.72 1.72 5.87
CA VAL A 155 -24.65 0.72 4.79
C VAL A 155 -24.43 -0.70 5.33
N LEU A 156 -24.12 -0.83 6.62
CA LEU A 156 -23.95 -2.09 7.32
C LEU A 156 -24.73 -2.09 8.64
N GLU A 157 -25.41 -3.20 8.92
CA GLU A 157 -26.02 -3.46 10.22
C GLU A 157 -24.95 -3.71 11.28
N GLN A 158 -25.25 -3.37 12.54
CA GLN A 158 -24.29 -3.51 13.65
C GLN A 158 -23.82 -4.97 13.84
N SER A 159 -24.73 -5.92 13.70
CA SER A 159 -24.39 -7.35 13.75
C SER A 159 -23.36 -7.74 12.68
N ARG A 160 -23.52 -7.20 11.47
CA ARG A 160 -22.56 -7.43 10.37
C ARG A 160 -21.20 -6.77 10.63
N VAL A 161 -21.19 -5.59 11.25
CA VAL A 161 -19.94 -4.92 11.68
C VAL A 161 -19.17 -5.81 12.67
N GLU A 162 -19.86 -6.39 13.67
CA GLU A 162 -19.22 -7.26 14.66
C GLU A 162 -18.71 -8.57 14.03
N GLU A 163 -19.49 -9.18 13.13
CA GLU A 163 -19.10 -10.39 12.41
C GLU A 163 -17.82 -10.15 11.58
N ILE A 164 -17.80 -9.07 10.80
CA ILE A 164 -16.65 -8.70 9.99
C ILE A 164 -15.43 -8.43 10.88
N ALA A 165 -15.61 -7.65 11.94
CA ALA A 165 -14.55 -7.32 12.88
C ALA A 165 -13.95 -8.57 13.53
N THR A 166 -14.80 -9.50 13.97
CA THR A 166 -14.39 -10.79 14.55
C THR A 166 -13.60 -11.62 13.53
N THR A 167 -14.09 -11.72 12.30
CA THR A 167 -13.40 -12.43 11.22
C THR A 167 -12.01 -11.86 10.96
N LEU A 168 -11.88 -10.54 10.88
CA LEU A 168 -10.59 -9.87 10.66
C LEU A 168 -9.65 -10.01 11.86
N GLN A 169 -10.17 -9.98 13.09
CA GLN A 169 -9.37 -10.22 14.29
C GLN A 169 -8.85 -11.67 14.34
N ALA A 170 -9.69 -12.64 14.01
CA ALA A 170 -9.29 -14.04 13.93
C ALA A 170 -8.17 -14.24 12.88
N LEU A 171 -8.32 -13.63 11.70
CA LEU A 171 -7.30 -13.66 10.65
C LEU A 171 -5.99 -13.00 11.09
N ARG A 172 -6.05 -11.94 11.89
CA ARG A 172 -4.86 -11.28 12.45
C ARG A 172 -4.14 -12.15 13.47
N ILE A 173 -4.88 -12.89 14.31
CA ILE A 173 -4.32 -13.79 15.34
C ILE A 173 -3.72 -15.03 14.69
N ASN A 174 -4.41 -15.58 13.70
CA ASN A 174 -3.98 -16.76 12.94
C ASN A 174 -3.80 -16.39 11.46
N PRO A 175 -2.73 -15.67 11.11
CA PRO A 175 -2.53 -15.21 9.75
C PRO A 175 -2.30 -16.40 8.80
N ILE A 176 -2.79 -16.26 7.56
CA ILE A 176 -2.60 -17.24 6.49
C ILE A 176 -1.11 -17.45 6.17
N SER A 177 -0.29 -16.43 6.43
CA SER A 177 1.16 -16.53 6.44
C SER A 177 1.72 -15.58 7.50
N SER A 178 2.84 -15.96 8.12
CA SER A 178 3.56 -15.07 9.02
C SER A 178 4.11 -13.85 8.27
N ASP A 179 4.35 -12.74 8.97
CA ASP A 179 5.03 -11.56 8.40
C ASP A 179 6.35 -11.94 7.72
N HIS A 180 7.06 -12.89 8.31
CA HIS A 180 8.34 -13.42 7.80
C HIS A 180 8.16 -14.15 6.47
N GLU A 181 7.16 -15.01 6.36
CA GLU A 181 6.83 -15.74 5.12
C GLU A 181 6.29 -14.79 4.05
N HIS A 182 5.47 -13.81 4.44
CA HIS A 182 5.00 -12.78 3.53
C HIS A 182 6.18 -12.00 2.93
N VAL A 183 7.10 -11.53 3.76
CA VAL A 183 8.31 -10.81 3.33
C VAL A 183 9.23 -11.72 2.50
N ALA A 184 9.39 -12.99 2.87
CA ALA A 184 10.20 -13.95 2.11
C ALA A 184 9.63 -14.18 0.71
N ARG A 185 8.32 -14.39 0.58
CA ARG A 185 7.62 -14.53 -0.73
C ARG A 185 7.69 -13.27 -1.57
N LEU A 186 7.65 -12.08 -0.93
CA LEU A 186 7.85 -10.81 -1.63
C LEU A 186 9.27 -10.72 -2.19
N LYS A 187 10.30 -11.08 -1.41
CA LYS A 187 11.70 -11.08 -1.84
C LYS A 187 11.91 -12.06 -3.00
N GLU A 188 11.49 -13.31 -2.86
CA GLU A 188 11.58 -14.34 -3.89
C GLU A 188 10.93 -13.87 -5.21
N ARG A 189 9.73 -13.31 -5.14
CA ARG A 189 9.04 -12.74 -6.30
C ARG A 189 9.83 -11.58 -6.92
N HIS A 190 10.40 -10.70 -6.09
CA HIS A 190 11.22 -9.59 -6.58
C HIS A 190 12.58 -10.06 -7.12
N GLU A 191 13.11 -11.18 -6.67
CA GLU A 191 14.39 -11.75 -7.10
C GLU A 191 14.24 -12.67 -8.34
N SER A 192 13.02 -13.07 -8.69
CA SER A 192 12.76 -13.89 -9.86
C SER A 192 13.35 -13.25 -11.13
N THR A 193 14.10 -14.04 -11.88
CA THR A 193 14.68 -13.66 -13.17
C THR A 193 13.80 -14.09 -14.36
N THR A 194 12.80 -14.92 -14.12
CA THR A 194 11.92 -15.48 -15.13
C THR A 194 10.52 -14.85 -15.14
N THR A 195 10.05 -14.42 -13.97
CA THR A 195 8.66 -13.96 -13.78
C THR A 195 8.62 -12.51 -13.31
N CYS A 196 7.80 -11.71 -13.97
CA CYS A 196 7.61 -10.30 -13.58
C CYS A 196 6.93 -10.19 -12.21
N PRO A 197 7.52 -9.49 -11.23
CA PRO A 197 6.94 -9.33 -9.90
C PRO A 197 5.65 -8.50 -9.89
N ARG A 198 5.38 -7.73 -10.96
CA ARG A 198 4.20 -6.86 -11.05
C ARG A 198 2.99 -7.52 -11.70
N CYS A 199 3.19 -8.24 -12.82
CA CYS A 199 2.08 -8.78 -13.62
C CYS A 199 2.18 -10.28 -13.90
N ARG A 200 3.19 -10.98 -13.35
CA ARG A 200 3.48 -12.41 -13.52
C ARG A 200 3.79 -12.88 -14.94
N ARG A 201 3.74 -12.03 -15.95
CA ARG A 201 4.19 -12.38 -17.31
C ARG A 201 5.70 -12.65 -17.30
N ALA A 202 6.18 -13.38 -18.29
CA ALA A 202 7.60 -13.71 -18.41
C ALA A 202 8.49 -12.46 -18.47
N LEU A 203 9.66 -12.55 -17.86
CA LEU A 203 10.75 -11.61 -18.07
C LEU A 203 11.61 -12.11 -19.24
N THR A 204 11.86 -11.25 -20.20
CA THR A 204 12.68 -11.54 -21.36
C THR A 204 13.90 -10.63 -21.39
N GLN A 205 15.03 -11.18 -21.82
CA GLN A 205 16.22 -10.37 -22.00
C GLN A 205 16.05 -9.41 -23.19
N LYS A 206 16.34 -8.16 -22.96
CA LYS A 206 16.29 -7.07 -23.94
C LYS A 206 17.59 -6.28 -23.88
N VAL A 207 17.91 -5.57 -24.98
CA VAL A 207 19.07 -4.68 -25.06
C VAL A 207 18.59 -3.23 -25.12
N ALA A 208 19.16 -2.39 -24.29
CA ALA A 208 18.84 -0.96 -24.28
C ALA A 208 19.32 -0.29 -25.57
N ARG A 209 18.41 0.27 -26.37
CA ARG A 209 18.74 0.97 -27.62
C ARG A 209 19.02 2.46 -27.41
N ARG A 210 18.50 3.06 -26.33
CA ARG A 210 18.61 4.49 -25.98
C ARG A 210 18.72 4.67 -24.48
N GLY A 211 19.07 5.84 -24.00
CA GLY A 211 19.10 6.19 -22.58
C GLY A 211 20.50 6.17 -21.96
N ARG A 212 20.59 5.99 -20.63
CA ARG A 212 21.87 6.09 -19.87
C ARG A 212 22.85 4.92 -20.09
N SER A 213 22.41 3.82 -20.67
CA SER A 213 23.23 2.61 -20.83
C SER A 213 22.90 1.88 -22.14
N PRO A 214 23.12 2.50 -23.33
CA PRO A 214 22.87 1.84 -24.59
C PRO A 214 23.79 0.62 -24.73
N GLY A 215 23.27 -0.44 -25.36
CA GLY A 215 23.99 -1.72 -25.54
C GLY A 215 23.96 -2.66 -24.34
N LYS A 216 23.54 -2.23 -23.16
CA LYS A 216 23.44 -3.12 -21.99
C LYS A 216 22.18 -3.96 -22.01
N ALA A 217 22.35 -5.25 -21.67
CA ALA A 217 21.25 -6.17 -21.52
C ALA A 217 20.50 -5.92 -20.20
N PHE A 218 19.18 -6.12 -20.23
CA PHE A 218 18.31 -6.06 -19.06
C PHE A 218 17.13 -7.03 -19.22
N LEU A 219 16.50 -7.41 -18.11
CA LEU A 219 15.25 -8.15 -18.12
C LEU A 219 14.09 -7.16 -18.23
N GLY A 220 13.26 -7.31 -19.24
CA GLY A 220 12.03 -6.53 -19.43
C GLY A 220 10.81 -7.42 -19.43
N CYS A 221 9.70 -6.92 -18.85
CA CYS A 221 8.44 -7.65 -18.85
C CYS A 221 7.92 -7.83 -20.29
N SER A 222 7.44 -9.05 -20.61
CA SER A 222 6.75 -9.33 -21.87
C SER A 222 5.40 -8.64 -22.00
N GLY A 223 4.86 -8.13 -20.89
CA GLY A 223 3.62 -7.38 -20.84
C GLY A 223 3.72 -5.90 -21.22
N TRP A 224 4.83 -5.47 -21.80
CA TRP A 224 4.94 -4.12 -22.36
C TRP A 224 3.90 -3.91 -23.48
N PRO A 225 3.22 -2.75 -23.58
CA PRO A 225 3.37 -1.53 -22.78
C PRO A 225 2.57 -1.52 -21.46
N ASP A 226 1.69 -2.48 -21.18
CA ASP A 226 0.83 -2.53 -19.98
C ASP A 226 1.63 -2.64 -18.69
N CYS A 227 2.79 -3.31 -18.77
CA CYS A 227 3.72 -3.47 -17.66
C CYS A 227 5.13 -3.01 -18.06
N ASP A 228 5.60 -1.95 -17.43
CA ASP A 228 6.89 -1.30 -17.69
C ASP A 228 8.03 -1.81 -16.78
N PHE A 229 7.85 -2.96 -16.14
CA PHE A 229 8.86 -3.50 -15.24
C PHE A 229 10.14 -3.87 -15.99
N THR A 230 11.27 -3.39 -15.48
CA THR A 230 12.61 -3.73 -15.96
C THR A 230 13.55 -4.00 -14.81
N ARG A 231 14.55 -4.85 -15.02
CA ARG A 231 15.61 -5.16 -14.08
C ARG A 231 16.95 -5.26 -14.80
N PRO A 232 18.05 -4.69 -14.26
CA PRO A 232 19.38 -4.93 -14.80
C PRO A 232 19.76 -6.41 -14.65
N ILE A 233 20.51 -6.93 -15.60
CA ILE A 233 21.17 -8.24 -15.49
C ILE A 233 22.53 -7.95 -14.84
N CYS A 234 22.77 -8.54 -13.65
CA CYS A 234 24.06 -8.48 -12.98
C CYS A 234 25.02 -9.45 -13.62
#